data_f000640a81dcbf9b41036f3e14bfa41c
#
_entry.id   f000640a81dcbf9b41036f3e14bfa41c
#
_cell.length_a   1.000
_cell.length_b   1.000
_cell.length_c   1.000
_cell.angle_alpha   90.00
_cell.angle_beta   90.00
_cell.angle_gamma   90.00
#
_symmetry.space_group_name_H-M   'P 1'
#
loop_
_entity.id
_entity.type
_entity.pdbx_description
1 polymer ?
#
loop_
_entity_poly.entity_id
_entity_poly.type
_entity_poly.pdbx_seq_one_letter_code
_entity_poly.pdbx_strand_id
1 'polypeptide(L)'
;YNRYLKAIWKAFAADEYIKQNEGVISIELANEPVRVHLSDGTDSAEALHDYFQPVVDVIREQGFKGIIWVPGAGYQSQYQDYVKYPITDSEDNFSYAVHVYSGWYGNMTDKNYDHDTFIRNFKSQVPMVETKPIMVTEIDWSPEDPDKASEGHYNEWGQWIQPNLGSWATASTSKW
;
A
#
# COMPACT_ATOMS: atom_id res chain seq x y z
N TYR A 1 10.00 11.84 -15.55
CA TYR A 1 9.89 11.32 -14.20
C TYR A 1 8.58 10.57 -14.05
N ASN A 2 7.43 11.17 -13.73
CA ASN A 2 6.12 10.48 -13.64
C ASN A 2 5.20 10.68 -14.87
N ARG A 3 5.76 11.09 -16.01
CA ARG A 3 5.01 11.50 -17.22
C ARG A 3 4.05 10.43 -17.74
N TYR A 4 4.50 9.18 -17.80
CA TYR A 4 3.66 8.10 -18.33
C TYR A 4 2.51 7.77 -17.38
N LEU A 5 2.77 7.73 -16.08
CA LEU A 5 1.75 7.47 -15.09
C LEU A 5 0.66 8.54 -15.10
N LYS A 6 1.05 9.82 -15.18
CA LYS A 6 0.10 10.94 -15.34
C LYS A 6 -0.72 10.82 -16.62
N ALA A 7 -0.09 10.45 -17.74
CA ALA A 7 -0.79 10.33 -19.02
C ALA A 7 -1.84 9.21 -19.00
N ILE A 8 -1.50 8.05 -18.43
CA ILE A 8 -2.42 6.92 -18.29
C ILE A 8 -3.62 7.32 -17.43
N TRP A 9 -3.38 7.84 -16.23
CA TRP A 9 -4.45 8.19 -15.30
C TRP A 9 -5.28 9.38 -15.78
N LYS A 10 -4.67 10.35 -16.49
CA LYS A 10 -5.42 11.41 -17.14
C LYS A 10 -6.42 10.86 -18.14
N ALA A 11 -5.98 9.95 -19.02
CA ALA A 11 -6.86 9.34 -20.02
C ALA A 11 -7.97 8.51 -19.38
N PHE A 12 -7.65 7.71 -18.35
CA PHE A 12 -8.61 6.90 -17.63
C PHE A 12 -9.65 7.76 -16.90
N ALA A 13 -9.22 8.76 -16.14
CA ALA A 13 -10.09 9.63 -15.37
C ALA A 13 -10.96 10.57 -16.23
N ALA A 14 -10.57 10.82 -17.48
CA ALA A 14 -11.35 11.60 -18.44
C ALA A 14 -12.50 10.80 -19.07
N ASP A 15 -12.48 9.48 -18.97
CA ASP A 15 -13.51 8.62 -19.58
C ASP A 15 -14.87 8.82 -18.90
N GLU A 16 -15.91 9.05 -19.70
CA GLU A 16 -17.25 9.34 -19.16
C GLU A 16 -17.88 8.14 -18.45
N TYR A 17 -17.60 6.91 -18.89
CA TYR A 17 -18.09 5.72 -18.21
C TYR A 17 -17.46 5.58 -16.82
N ILE A 18 -16.17 5.84 -16.70
CA ILE A 18 -15.44 5.82 -15.43
C ILE A 18 -16.02 6.87 -14.47
N LYS A 19 -16.22 8.10 -14.92
CA LYS A 19 -16.81 9.16 -14.10
C LYS A 19 -18.24 8.85 -13.65
N GLN A 20 -19.07 8.32 -14.55
CA GLN A 20 -20.44 7.94 -14.22
C GLN A 20 -20.53 6.79 -13.22
N ASN A 21 -19.49 5.99 -13.06
CA ASN A 21 -19.41 4.85 -12.16
C ASN A 21 -18.40 5.04 -11.02
N GLU A 22 -17.99 6.26 -10.73
CA GLU A 22 -17.01 6.58 -9.69
C GLU A 22 -17.40 6.18 -8.26
N GLY A 23 -18.68 5.88 -8.04
CA GLY A 23 -19.17 5.33 -6.76
C GLY A 23 -18.85 3.85 -6.55
N VAL A 24 -18.47 3.13 -7.61
CA VAL A 24 -18.10 1.69 -7.58
C VAL A 24 -16.75 1.41 -8.23
N ILE A 25 -16.14 2.40 -8.88
CA ILE A 25 -14.79 2.33 -9.46
C ILE A 25 -13.87 3.18 -8.61
N SER A 26 -12.77 2.60 -8.18
CA SER A 26 -11.68 3.32 -7.52
C SER A 26 -10.37 3.15 -8.30
N ILE A 27 -9.42 4.03 -8.06
CA ILE A 27 -8.13 4.06 -8.76
C ILE A 27 -7.03 3.76 -7.75
N GLU A 28 -6.22 2.73 -8.02
CA GLU A 28 -4.95 2.50 -7.33
C GLU A 28 -3.82 2.97 -8.24
N LEU A 29 -3.00 3.93 -7.77
CA LEU A 29 -2.11 4.71 -8.64
C LEU A 29 -0.98 3.91 -9.27
N ALA A 30 -0.44 2.93 -8.56
CA ALA A 30 0.64 2.07 -9.05
C ALA A 30 0.72 0.80 -8.20
N ASN A 31 1.23 -0.27 -8.80
CA ASN A 31 1.50 -1.52 -8.10
C ASN A 31 2.96 -1.56 -7.63
N GLU A 32 3.17 -1.76 -6.36
CA GLU A 32 4.45 -2.09 -5.71
C GLU A 32 5.64 -1.18 -6.07
N PRO A 33 5.55 0.14 -5.85
CA PRO A 33 6.75 0.96 -5.95
C PRO A 33 7.82 0.46 -4.97
N VAL A 34 8.97 0.02 -5.50
CA VAL A 34 10.06 -0.49 -4.66
C VAL A 34 10.79 0.66 -4.00
N ARG A 35 11.18 1.65 -4.82
CA ARG A 35 11.90 2.85 -4.39
C ARG A 35 11.53 4.01 -5.29
N VAL A 36 11.27 5.15 -4.68
CA VAL A 36 10.95 6.39 -5.40
C VAL A 36 12.01 7.43 -5.08
N HIS A 37 12.51 8.10 -6.12
CA HIS A 37 13.49 9.17 -6.03
C HIS A 37 12.87 10.49 -6.46
N LEU A 38 13.46 11.62 -6.08
CA LEU A 38 13.16 12.92 -6.69
C LEU A 38 13.47 12.91 -8.19
N SER A 39 12.98 13.89 -8.92
CA SER A 39 13.15 13.99 -10.37
C SER A 39 14.61 14.07 -10.84
N ASP A 40 15.52 14.48 -9.98
CA ASP A 40 16.95 14.53 -10.21
C ASP A 40 17.68 13.22 -9.80
N GLY A 41 16.94 12.22 -9.31
CA GLY A 41 17.48 10.94 -8.84
C GLY A 41 17.91 10.92 -7.38
N THR A 42 17.71 12.01 -6.64
CA THR A 42 18.09 12.09 -5.22
C THR A 42 17.15 11.31 -4.32
N ASP A 43 17.66 10.59 -3.36
CA ASP A 43 16.87 9.98 -2.27
C ASP A 43 16.37 11.06 -1.31
N SER A 44 15.08 11.09 -1.08
CA SER A 44 14.45 12.03 -0.16
C SER A 44 13.13 11.47 0.37
N ALA A 45 12.81 11.79 1.62
CA ALA A 45 11.50 11.53 2.19
C ALA A 45 10.34 12.26 1.44
N GLU A 46 10.66 13.29 0.68
CA GLU A 46 9.71 14.03 -0.16
C GLU A 46 9.36 13.29 -1.47
N ALA A 47 10.18 12.30 -1.86
CA ALA A 47 10.10 11.68 -3.16
C ALA A 47 8.74 11.00 -3.46
N LEU A 48 8.12 10.36 -2.48
CA LEU A 48 6.79 9.76 -2.64
C LEU A 48 5.73 10.83 -2.93
N HIS A 49 5.73 11.92 -2.18
CA HIS A 49 4.84 13.06 -2.41
C HIS A 49 5.06 13.65 -3.80
N ASP A 50 6.30 14.02 -4.14
CA ASP A 50 6.64 14.63 -5.43
C ASP A 50 6.28 13.75 -6.62
N TYR A 51 6.32 12.44 -6.44
CA TYR A 51 5.97 11.50 -7.50
C TYR A 51 4.46 11.36 -7.67
N PHE A 52 3.70 11.17 -6.56
CA PHE A 52 2.28 10.81 -6.61
C PHE A 52 1.33 12.00 -6.51
N GLN A 53 1.68 13.11 -5.84
CA GLN A 53 0.81 14.28 -5.79
C GLN A 53 0.38 14.78 -7.17
N PRO A 54 1.31 14.96 -8.16
CA PRO A 54 0.90 15.39 -9.50
C PRO A 54 0.04 14.37 -10.27
N VAL A 55 0.03 13.10 -9.83
CA VAL A 55 -0.84 12.07 -10.39
C VAL A 55 -2.26 12.21 -9.82
N VAL A 56 -2.38 12.43 -8.52
CA VAL A 56 -3.67 12.74 -7.87
C VAL A 56 -4.29 13.99 -8.51
N ASP A 57 -3.50 15.07 -8.63
CA ASP A 57 -3.96 16.33 -9.20
C ASP A 57 -4.52 16.16 -10.61
N VAL A 58 -3.79 15.46 -11.50
CA VAL A 58 -4.24 15.29 -12.88
C VAL A 58 -5.51 14.44 -12.99
N ILE A 59 -5.75 13.49 -12.08
CA ILE A 59 -7.00 12.72 -12.00
C ILE A 59 -8.16 13.65 -11.61
N ARG A 60 -7.98 14.47 -10.60
CA ARG A 60 -8.99 15.43 -10.13
C ARG A 60 -9.31 16.51 -11.16
N GLU A 61 -8.31 16.97 -11.90
CA GLU A 61 -8.50 17.91 -13.02
C GLU A 61 -9.43 17.36 -14.12
N GLN A 62 -9.55 16.04 -14.26
CA GLN A 62 -10.50 15.42 -15.20
C GLN A 62 -11.92 15.30 -14.63
N GLY A 63 -12.14 15.67 -13.37
CA GLY A 63 -13.45 15.64 -12.72
C GLY A 63 -13.82 14.29 -12.10
N PHE A 64 -12.91 13.31 -12.04
CA PHE A 64 -13.14 12.06 -11.30
C PHE A 64 -13.14 12.34 -9.79
N LYS A 65 -14.21 11.92 -9.09
CA LYS A 65 -14.41 12.14 -7.64
C LYS A 65 -14.37 10.85 -6.82
N GLY A 66 -14.22 9.71 -7.46
CA GLY A 66 -14.10 8.42 -6.80
C GLY A 66 -12.83 8.30 -5.95
N ILE A 67 -12.74 7.22 -5.18
CA ILE A 67 -11.59 6.99 -4.27
C ILE A 67 -10.31 6.79 -5.06
N ILE A 68 -9.24 7.46 -4.61
CA ILE A 68 -7.87 7.25 -5.06
C ILE A 68 -7.09 6.54 -3.95
N TRP A 69 -6.49 5.39 -4.28
CA TRP A 69 -5.61 4.64 -3.42
C TRP A 69 -4.16 4.94 -3.76
N VAL A 70 -3.44 5.50 -2.80
CA VAL A 70 -2.05 5.94 -2.97
C VAL A 70 -1.11 4.87 -2.42
N PRO A 71 -0.14 4.39 -3.22
CA PRO A 71 0.81 3.39 -2.76
C PRO A 71 1.96 4.02 -1.95
N GLY A 72 2.57 3.22 -1.08
CA GLY A 72 3.84 3.53 -0.42
C GLY A 72 5.04 2.97 -1.17
N ALA A 73 6.24 3.20 -0.65
CA ALA A 73 7.47 2.54 -1.10
C ALA A 73 7.58 1.10 -0.53
N GLY A 74 8.70 0.43 -0.82
CA GLY A 74 9.01 -0.88 -0.27
C GLY A 74 7.94 -1.92 -0.58
N TYR A 75 7.53 -2.03 -1.86
CA TYR A 75 6.46 -2.94 -2.30
C TYR A 75 5.11 -2.65 -1.61
N GLN A 76 4.75 -1.36 -1.46
CA GLN A 76 3.53 -0.91 -0.77
C GLN A 76 3.46 -1.32 0.71
N SER A 77 4.59 -1.27 1.41
CA SER A 77 4.66 -1.56 2.84
C SER A 77 5.15 -0.38 3.69
N GLN A 78 5.68 0.70 3.08
CA GLN A 78 6.34 1.81 3.77
C GLN A 78 5.70 3.16 3.42
N TYR A 79 5.11 3.80 4.42
CA TYR A 79 4.30 5.03 4.28
C TYR A 79 4.75 6.16 5.19
N GLN A 80 5.86 5.99 5.94
CA GLN A 80 6.31 6.95 6.95
C GLN A 80 6.56 8.35 6.37
N ASP A 81 7.01 8.41 5.12
CA ASP A 81 7.34 9.67 4.46
C ASP A 81 6.12 10.57 4.24
N TYR A 82 4.93 9.98 4.08
CA TYR A 82 3.68 10.75 3.98
C TYR A 82 3.26 11.44 5.28
N VAL A 83 3.83 11.10 6.41
CA VAL A 83 3.61 11.86 7.66
C VAL A 83 4.18 13.26 7.55
N LYS A 84 5.35 13.38 6.93
CA LYS A 84 6.04 14.67 6.76
C LYS A 84 5.62 15.39 5.49
N TYR A 85 5.38 14.64 4.43
CA TYR A 85 4.97 15.15 3.12
C TYR A 85 3.67 14.48 2.68
N PRO A 86 2.53 14.91 3.28
CA PRO A 86 1.24 14.26 3.03
C PRO A 86 0.72 14.54 1.62
N ILE A 87 0.02 13.57 1.06
CA ILE A 87 -0.81 13.81 -0.13
C ILE A 87 -1.98 14.70 0.26
N THR A 88 -2.33 15.61 -0.62
CA THR A 88 -3.55 16.44 -0.55
C THR A 88 -4.48 16.09 -1.70
N ASP A 89 -5.78 16.25 -1.49
CA ASP A 89 -6.80 15.94 -2.48
C ASP A 89 -7.94 16.94 -2.41
N SER A 90 -8.30 17.53 -3.54
CA SER A 90 -9.37 18.55 -3.63
C SER A 90 -10.76 18.01 -3.27
N GLU A 91 -10.99 16.71 -3.42
CA GLU A 91 -12.26 16.05 -3.07
C GLU A 91 -12.21 15.41 -1.67
N ASP A 92 -11.07 15.43 -0.99
CA ASP A 92 -10.81 14.72 0.28
C ASP A 92 -11.26 13.25 0.24
N ASN A 93 -11.08 12.61 -0.92
CA ASN A 93 -11.53 11.25 -1.20
C ASN A 93 -10.37 10.37 -1.68
N PHE A 94 -9.30 10.30 -0.87
CA PHE A 94 -8.17 9.41 -1.08
C PHE A 94 -7.81 8.68 0.20
N SER A 95 -7.14 7.56 0.04
CA SER A 95 -6.50 6.86 1.13
C SER A 95 -5.34 6.00 0.60
N TYR A 96 -4.92 4.99 1.34
CA TYR A 96 -3.71 4.25 1.03
C TYR A 96 -4.02 2.78 0.78
N ALA A 97 -3.45 2.24 -0.29
CA ALA A 97 -3.46 0.81 -0.59
C ALA A 97 -2.17 0.18 -0.05
N VAL A 98 -2.29 -0.90 0.70
CA VAL A 98 -1.18 -1.54 1.40
C VAL A 98 -1.11 -3.00 1.00
N HIS A 99 0.11 -3.51 0.80
CA HIS A 99 0.37 -4.93 0.62
C HIS A 99 0.89 -5.54 1.91
N VAL A 100 0.40 -6.71 2.27
CA VAL A 100 0.76 -7.42 3.48
C VAL A 100 1.30 -8.79 3.13
N TYR A 101 2.62 -8.90 3.13
CA TYR A 101 3.33 -10.15 2.89
C TYR A 101 4.09 -10.59 4.13
N SER A 102 4.39 -11.87 4.17
CA SER A 102 5.15 -12.47 5.26
C SER A 102 6.47 -11.74 5.48
N GLY A 103 6.72 -11.27 6.69
CA GLY A 103 7.98 -10.65 7.10
C GLY A 103 8.14 -9.16 6.80
N TRP A 104 7.22 -8.55 6.08
CA TRP A 104 7.32 -7.11 5.81
C TRP A 104 7.07 -6.24 7.05
N TYR A 105 6.34 -6.78 8.01
CA TYR A 105 6.00 -6.11 9.27
C TYR A 105 6.63 -6.79 10.49
N GLY A 106 7.77 -7.46 10.29
CA GLY A 106 8.50 -8.08 11.39
C GLY A 106 9.63 -8.99 10.95
N ASN A 107 10.29 -9.62 11.93
CA ASN A 107 11.34 -10.58 11.69
C ASN A 107 10.75 -11.97 11.50
N MET A 108 10.71 -12.46 10.27
CA MET A 108 10.19 -13.79 9.92
C MET A 108 10.97 -14.94 10.53
N THR A 109 12.21 -14.71 10.97
CA THR A 109 13.02 -15.73 11.65
C THR A 109 12.71 -15.82 13.13
N ASP A 110 11.97 -14.86 13.70
CA ASP A 110 11.57 -14.87 15.10
C ASP A 110 10.30 -15.72 15.30
N LYS A 111 10.48 -16.91 15.84
CA LYS A 111 9.38 -17.83 16.15
C LYS A 111 8.45 -17.35 17.27
N ASN A 112 8.84 -16.31 17.99
CA ASN A 112 8.01 -15.67 19.02
C ASN A 112 7.28 -14.43 18.50
N TYR A 113 7.31 -14.20 17.20
CA TYR A 113 6.59 -13.11 16.56
C TYR A 113 5.09 -13.27 16.77
N ASP A 114 4.46 -12.28 17.35
CA ASP A 114 3.06 -12.31 17.76
C ASP A 114 2.21 -11.16 17.14
N HIS A 115 0.92 -11.18 17.38
CA HIS A 115 -0.01 -10.16 16.93
C HIS A 115 0.38 -8.75 17.36
N ASP A 116 0.82 -8.58 18.62
CA ASP A 116 1.18 -7.26 19.13
C ASP A 116 2.42 -6.73 18.43
N THR A 117 3.35 -7.60 18.11
CA THR A 117 4.55 -7.26 17.31
C THR A 117 4.18 -6.87 15.89
N PHE A 118 3.29 -7.62 15.23
CA PHE A 118 2.78 -7.27 13.91
C PHE A 118 2.08 -5.90 13.94
N ILE A 119 1.13 -5.70 14.84
CA ILE A 119 0.35 -4.47 14.96
C ILE A 119 1.29 -3.27 15.19
N ARG A 120 2.26 -3.40 16.09
CA ARG A 120 3.24 -2.35 16.35
C ARG A 120 4.07 -2.00 15.12
N ASN A 121 4.56 -3.00 14.39
CA ASN A 121 5.37 -2.80 13.21
C ASN A 121 4.54 -2.27 12.03
N PHE A 122 3.32 -2.78 11.86
CA PHE A 122 2.38 -2.28 10.87
C PHE A 122 2.09 -0.78 11.08
N LYS A 123 1.72 -0.39 12.30
CA LYS A 123 1.52 1.03 12.65
C LYS A 123 2.76 1.89 12.43
N SER A 124 3.94 1.34 12.70
CA SER A 124 5.20 2.05 12.47
C SER A 124 5.46 2.31 10.99
N GLN A 125 5.13 1.37 10.12
CA GLN A 125 5.33 1.47 8.67
C GLN A 125 4.15 2.14 7.95
N VAL A 126 2.94 2.03 8.49
CA VAL A 126 1.70 2.61 7.97
C VAL A 126 1.06 3.52 9.04
N PRO A 127 1.72 4.62 9.43
CA PRO A 127 1.29 5.41 10.59
C PRO A 127 -0.09 6.07 10.42
N MET A 128 -0.58 6.24 9.19
CA MET A 128 -1.92 6.78 8.93
C MET A 128 -3.06 5.79 9.17
N VAL A 129 -2.78 4.53 9.49
CA VAL A 129 -3.82 3.52 9.75
C VAL A 129 -4.80 3.92 10.87
N GLU A 130 -4.41 4.79 11.78
CA GLU A 130 -5.29 5.27 12.86
C GLU A 130 -6.11 6.51 12.48
N THR A 131 -5.85 7.11 11.32
CA THR A 131 -6.48 8.38 10.93
C THR A 131 -7.17 8.36 9.57
N LYS A 132 -6.85 7.36 8.73
CA LYS A 132 -7.46 7.16 7.41
C LYS A 132 -7.83 5.70 7.20
N PRO A 133 -8.87 5.41 6.44
CA PRO A 133 -9.16 4.03 6.00
C PRO A 133 -7.97 3.49 5.19
N ILE A 134 -7.65 2.23 5.39
CA ILE A 134 -6.59 1.54 4.66
C ILE A 134 -7.21 0.37 3.92
N MET A 135 -6.86 0.19 2.65
CA MET A 135 -7.21 -1.00 1.91
C MET A 135 -6.00 -1.92 1.79
N VAL A 136 -6.14 -3.15 2.22
CA VAL A 136 -5.17 -4.19 1.90
C VAL A 136 -5.56 -4.76 0.53
N THR A 137 -4.81 -4.37 -0.50
CA THR A 137 -5.07 -4.77 -1.90
C THR A 137 -4.39 -6.06 -2.27
N GLU A 138 -3.31 -6.40 -1.58
CA GLU A 138 -2.66 -7.71 -1.69
C GLU A 138 -2.29 -8.25 -0.31
N ILE A 139 -2.54 -9.52 -0.12
CA ILE A 139 -2.09 -10.27 1.05
C ILE A 139 -1.67 -11.66 0.63
N ASP A 140 -0.48 -12.06 1.04
CA ASP A 140 -0.02 -13.44 0.90
C ASP A 140 0.39 -14.02 2.24
N TRP A 141 -0.14 -15.18 2.53
CA TRP A 141 0.25 -15.99 3.67
C TRP A 141 0.61 -17.40 3.23
N SER A 142 0.49 -17.64 1.95
CA SER A 142 0.55 -18.98 1.40
C SER A 142 1.72 -19.77 1.98
N PRO A 143 1.47 -20.81 2.75
CA PRO A 143 2.34 -21.94 2.63
C PRO A 143 2.05 -22.52 1.24
N GLU A 144 3.07 -22.72 0.44
CA GLU A 144 2.99 -23.51 -0.79
C GLU A 144 2.45 -24.91 -0.51
N ASP A 145 2.55 -25.35 0.73
CA ASP A 145 2.05 -26.62 1.25
C ASP A 145 1.01 -26.34 2.36
N PRO A 146 -0.29 -26.54 2.09
CA PRO A 146 -1.36 -26.33 3.08
C PRO A 146 -1.17 -27.12 4.37
N ASP A 147 -0.52 -28.27 4.32
CA ASP A 147 -0.28 -29.10 5.51
C ASP A 147 0.72 -28.46 6.48
N LYS A 148 1.56 -27.54 6.00
CA LYS A 148 2.50 -26.78 6.80
C LYS A 148 1.93 -25.48 7.36
N ALA A 149 0.73 -25.09 6.92
CA ALA A 149 0.11 -23.82 7.33
C ALA A 149 -0.07 -23.71 8.85
N SER A 150 -0.37 -24.82 9.50
CA SER A 150 -0.61 -24.87 10.95
C SER A 150 0.67 -24.92 11.81
N GLU A 151 1.79 -25.33 11.21
CA GLU A 151 3.04 -25.59 11.96
C GLU A 151 4.09 -24.48 11.77
N GLY A 152 3.93 -23.64 10.74
CA GLY A 152 4.97 -22.73 10.28
C GLY A 152 6.11 -23.48 9.58
N HIS A 153 6.84 -22.80 8.71
CA HIS A 153 7.92 -23.43 7.92
C HIS A 153 8.86 -22.36 7.35
N TYR A 154 9.94 -22.79 6.73
CA TYR A 154 10.81 -21.94 5.93
C TYR A 154 10.39 -22.03 4.46
N ASN A 155 10.26 -20.88 3.80
CA ASN A 155 10.02 -20.81 2.35
C ASN A 155 11.31 -21.11 1.57
N GLU A 156 11.22 -21.11 0.24
CA GLU A 156 12.35 -21.39 -0.67
C GLU A 156 13.52 -20.40 -0.53
N TRP A 157 13.27 -19.20 0.03
CA TRP A 157 14.30 -18.16 0.31
C TRP A 157 14.87 -18.27 1.73
N GLY A 158 14.56 -19.33 2.48
CA GLY A 158 15.04 -19.54 3.85
C GLY A 158 14.40 -18.61 4.88
N GLN A 159 13.28 -17.98 4.57
CA GLN A 159 12.55 -17.11 5.48
C GLN A 159 11.49 -17.94 6.24
N TRP A 160 11.37 -17.66 7.53
CA TRP A 160 10.36 -18.33 8.35
C TRP A 160 8.96 -17.78 8.07
N ILE A 161 8.02 -18.66 7.77
CA ILE A 161 6.61 -18.34 7.62
C ILE A 161 5.86 -18.77 8.88
N GLN A 162 5.20 -17.83 9.52
CA GLN A 162 4.42 -18.07 10.74
C GLN A 162 3.24 -19.01 10.46
N PRO A 163 2.87 -19.86 11.45
CA PRO A 163 1.66 -20.66 11.35
C PRO A 163 0.43 -19.76 11.15
N ASN A 164 -0.44 -20.15 10.21
CA ASN A 164 -1.70 -19.46 9.94
C ASN A 164 -1.54 -17.94 9.67
N LEU A 165 -0.43 -17.52 9.08
CA LEU A 165 -0.08 -16.12 8.90
C LEU A 165 -1.18 -15.30 8.20
N GLY A 166 -1.84 -15.86 7.19
CA GLY A 166 -2.89 -15.18 6.46
C GLY A 166 -4.10 -14.82 7.30
N SER A 167 -4.63 -15.80 8.03
CA SER A 167 -5.73 -15.57 8.95
C SER A 167 -5.33 -14.58 10.06
N TRP A 168 -4.11 -14.71 10.54
CA TRP A 168 -3.54 -13.86 11.57
C TRP A 168 -3.34 -12.42 11.09
N ALA A 169 -2.74 -12.20 9.92
CA ALA A 169 -2.54 -10.89 9.33
C ALA A 169 -3.88 -10.21 9.00
N THR A 170 -4.82 -10.94 8.39
CA THR A 170 -6.17 -10.44 8.10
C THR A 170 -6.92 -10.05 9.38
N ALA A 171 -6.89 -10.89 10.41
CA ALA A 171 -7.50 -10.58 11.69
C ALA A 171 -6.85 -9.38 12.39
N SER A 172 -5.56 -9.18 12.21
CA SER A 172 -4.83 -8.05 12.78
C SER A 172 -5.14 -6.75 12.03
N THR A 173 -5.16 -6.77 10.71
CA THR A 173 -5.47 -5.59 9.89
C THR A 173 -6.95 -5.21 9.91
N SER A 174 -7.88 -6.14 10.12
CA SER A 174 -9.31 -5.87 10.17
C SER A 174 -9.81 -5.19 11.44
N LYS A 175 -8.93 -4.95 12.40
CA LYS A 175 -9.27 -4.25 13.66
C LYS A 175 -9.23 -2.72 13.55
N TRP A 176 -8.85 -2.20 12.40
CA TRP A 176 -8.70 -0.77 12.16
C TRP A 176 -9.95 -0.14 11.49
#